data_2236718f79a5de5fdd4018e352af0710
#
_entry.id   2236718f79a5de5fdd4018e352af0710
#
_cell.length_a   1.000
_cell.length_b   1.000
_cell.length_c   1.000
_cell.angle_alpha   90.00
_cell.angle_beta   90.00
_cell.angle_gamma   90.00
#
_symmetry.space_group_name_H-M   'P 1'
#
loop_
_entity.id
_entity.type
_entity.pdbx_description
1 polymer ?
#
loop_
_entity_poly.entity_id
_entity_poly.type
_entity_poly.pdbx_seq_one_letter_code
_entity_poly.pdbx_strand_id
1 'polypeptide(L)'
;EGAKDVAVYRDLDVIKEAFTGKKVAAMAEALFEQGKTTLAETLIRKVKIAGIAAPSGSGETEKASALVQAVETLRETDDDWYILLTDQDGDEAVKALCAWAEATEPTEAELGAGEEDHRKLYFGRTQNKSLAVTNRRSIVIYGDQDEEYPDAAYVGNVGPFYPESVTWKFKRPQGLTVPDLTNAERDALEEANVNFLTVEYKREYVKNGVCADGEFIDVQMGADYIAKNMRENLYDIFLENPTIGYTDAGFALVAAGVFSALNRATDLGIIALDPESEQG
;
A
#
# COMPACT_ATOMS: atom_id res chain seq x y z
N GLU A 1 27.29 2.62 3.60
CA GLU A 1 26.72 3.73 4.37
C GLU A 1 25.78 3.10 5.41
N GLY A 2 25.92 3.51 6.70
CA GLY A 2 25.13 2.92 7.78
C GLY A 2 23.64 3.24 7.68
N ALA A 3 22.82 2.54 8.48
CA ALA A 3 21.41 2.82 8.63
C ALA A 3 21.19 4.32 8.96
N LYS A 4 20.19 4.92 8.34
CA LYS A 4 19.76 6.28 8.63
C LYS A 4 18.37 6.24 9.22
N ASP A 5 18.15 7.07 10.23
CA ASP A 5 16.84 7.22 10.85
C ASP A 5 15.78 7.63 9.83
N VAL A 6 14.54 7.32 10.14
CA VAL A 6 13.38 7.75 9.35
C VAL A 6 13.32 9.26 9.32
N ALA A 7 13.29 9.85 8.12
CA ALA A 7 13.16 11.28 7.94
C ALA A 7 11.96 11.63 7.05
N VAL A 8 11.28 12.71 7.38
CA VAL A 8 10.10 13.20 6.65
C VAL A 8 10.53 14.21 5.59
N TYR A 9 10.15 13.95 4.36
CA TYR A 9 10.37 14.83 3.23
C TYR A 9 9.05 15.31 2.63
N ARG A 10 9.03 16.56 2.18
CA ARG A 10 7.85 17.22 1.58
C ARG A 10 8.15 17.85 0.23
N ASP A 11 9.41 17.89 -0.13
CA ASP A 11 9.93 18.58 -1.31
C ASP A 11 10.85 17.65 -2.08
N LEU A 12 10.60 17.51 -3.38
CA LEU A 12 11.36 16.63 -4.25
C LEU A 12 12.80 17.11 -4.44
N ASP A 13 13.04 18.44 -4.51
CA ASP A 13 14.38 18.98 -4.72
C ASP A 13 15.27 18.70 -3.52
N VAL A 14 14.71 18.77 -2.30
CA VAL A 14 15.41 18.38 -1.07
C VAL A 14 15.78 16.90 -1.08
N ILE A 15 14.90 16.04 -1.58
CA ILE A 15 15.19 14.59 -1.70
C ILE A 15 16.29 14.36 -2.74
N LYS A 16 16.21 14.99 -3.89
CA LYS A 16 17.22 14.89 -4.96
C LYS A 16 18.59 15.35 -4.50
N GLU A 17 18.66 16.42 -3.73
CA GLU A 17 19.92 16.91 -3.14
C GLU A 17 20.47 15.92 -2.11
N ALA A 18 19.63 15.46 -1.17
CA ALA A 18 20.03 14.56 -0.10
C ALA A 18 20.47 13.16 -0.60
N PHE A 19 19.90 12.70 -1.71
CA PHE A 19 20.12 11.36 -2.26
C PHE A 19 20.65 11.38 -3.71
N THR A 20 21.45 12.39 -4.06
CA THR A 20 22.02 12.55 -5.40
C THR A 20 22.67 11.24 -5.90
N GLY A 21 22.24 10.78 -7.08
CA GLY A 21 22.76 9.57 -7.72
C GLY A 21 22.34 8.26 -7.05
N LYS A 22 21.34 8.25 -6.19
CA LYS A 22 20.77 7.05 -5.57
C LYS A 22 19.42 6.72 -6.20
N LYS A 23 19.07 5.43 -6.25
CA LYS A 23 17.77 4.94 -6.74
C LYS A 23 16.58 5.63 -6.04
N VAL A 24 16.68 5.89 -4.75
CA VAL A 24 15.62 6.55 -3.96
C VAL A 24 15.28 7.96 -4.49
N ALA A 25 16.23 8.69 -5.06
CA ALA A 25 15.95 9.99 -5.66
C ALA A 25 15.09 9.87 -6.93
N ALA A 26 15.39 8.89 -7.78
CA ALA A 26 14.61 8.59 -8.98
C ALA A 26 13.22 8.00 -8.63
N MET A 27 13.12 7.16 -7.60
CA MET A 27 11.84 6.69 -7.07
C MET A 27 10.98 7.83 -6.55
N ALA A 28 11.59 8.76 -5.80
CA ALA A 28 10.88 9.94 -5.31
C ALA A 28 10.42 10.83 -6.47
N GLU A 29 11.23 10.98 -7.51
CA GLU A 29 10.83 11.68 -8.73
C GLU A 29 9.61 11.02 -9.38
N ALA A 30 9.64 9.71 -9.62
CA ALA A 30 8.52 8.96 -10.17
C ALA A 30 7.25 9.13 -9.33
N LEU A 31 7.38 9.17 -8.00
CA LEU A 31 6.27 9.33 -7.06
C LEU A 31 5.70 10.75 -7.05
N PHE A 32 6.54 11.79 -7.00
CA PHE A 32 6.14 13.19 -6.89
C PHE A 32 5.69 13.80 -8.23
N GLU A 33 6.16 13.30 -9.36
CA GLU A 33 5.80 13.80 -10.69
C GLU A 33 4.35 13.43 -11.10
N GLN A 34 3.67 12.62 -10.30
CA GLN A 34 2.30 12.21 -10.59
C GLN A 34 1.29 13.32 -10.32
N GLY A 35 0.27 13.40 -11.20
CA GLY A 35 -0.86 14.30 -11.05
C GLY A 35 -0.51 15.80 -11.10
N LYS A 36 0.67 16.18 -11.58
CA LYS A 36 1.02 17.57 -11.82
C LYS A 36 0.05 18.19 -12.84
N THR A 37 -0.61 19.23 -12.40
CA THR A 37 -1.49 20.07 -13.24
C THR A 37 -1.07 21.51 -13.13
N THR A 38 -1.62 22.39 -13.96
CA THR A 38 -1.41 23.84 -13.84
C THR A 38 -1.94 24.43 -12.53
N LEU A 39 -2.71 23.66 -11.76
CA LEU A 39 -3.32 24.07 -10.49
C LEU A 39 -2.73 23.34 -9.28
N ALA A 40 -2.03 22.21 -9.48
CA ALA A 40 -1.41 21.45 -8.41
C ALA A 40 -0.01 20.99 -8.82
N GLU A 41 1.00 21.31 -8.02
CA GLU A 41 2.39 20.95 -8.31
C GLU A 41 2.66 19.46 -8.08
N THR A 42 2.00 18.84 -7.11
CA THR A 42 2.07 17.40 -6.82
C THR A 42 0.89 16.95 -5.97
N LEU A 43 0.52 15.67 -6.09
CA LEU A 43 -0.47 15.03 -5.23
C LEU A 43 0.13 14.59 -3.89
N ILE A 44 1.39 14.15 -3.91
CA ILE A 44 2.12 13.71 -2.70
C ILE A 44 2.52 14.92 -1.88
N ARG A 45 2.17 14.91 -0.60
CA ARG A 45 2.47 16.00 0.35
C ARG A 45 3.59 15.66 1.32
N LYS A 46 3.83 14.38 1.55
CA LYS A 46 4.77 13.90 2.56
C LYS A 46 5.18 12.46 2.25
N VAL A 47 6.47 12.19 2.33
CA VAL A 47 7.03 10.83 2.32
C VAL A 47 7.98 10.66 3.50
N LYS A 48 8.09 9.45 4.01
CA LYS A 48 9.11 9.04 4.97
C LYS A 48 10.17 8.25 4.21
N ILE A 49 11.42 8.60 4.38
CA ILE A 49 12.55 7.89 3.77
C ILE A 49 13.49 7.45 4.88
N ALA A 50 13.84 6.18 4.88
CA ALA A 50 14.83 5.60 5.77
C ALA A 50 15.93 4.92 4.96
N GLY A 51 17.15 4.98 5.42
CA GLY A 51 18.26 4.21 4.87
C GLY A 51 18.52 2.99 5.73
N ILE A 52 18.51 1.82 5.14
CA ILE A 52 18.96 0.60 5.79
C ILE A 52 20.40 0.29 5.40
N ALA A 53 21.12 -0.43 6.27
CA ALA A 53 22.40 -1.00 5.88
C ALA A 53 22.19 -1.95 4.70
N ALA A 54 23.15 -1.99 3.77
CA ALA A 54 23.06 -2.92 2.65
C ALA A 54 22.83 -4.34 3.19
N PRO A 55 21.82 -5.06 2.69
CA PRO A 55 21.52 -6.40 3.17
C PRO A 55 22.75 -7.28 3.08
N SER A 56 23.16 -7.89 4.19
CA SER A 56 24.33 -8.77 4.28
C SER A 56 23.90 -10.21 4.05
N GLY A 57 24.75 -10.98 3.37
CA GLY A 57 24.53 -12.39 3.09
C GLY A 57 25.27 -12.84 1.85
N SER A 58 25.54 -14.13 1.74
CA SER A 58 26.22 -14.75 0.60
C SER A 58 25.26 -15.11 -0.53
N GLY A 59 23.95 -15.15 -0.26
CA GLY A 59 22.90 -15.48 -1.21
C GLY A 59 21.74 -14.47 -1.20
N GLU A 60 20.93 -14.47 -2.25
CA GLU A 60 19.79 -13.55 -2.39
C GLU A 60 18.74 -13.76 -1.30
N THR A 61 18.49 -15.00 -0.87
CA THR A 61 17.56 -15.31 0.23
C THR A 61 18.04 -14.74 1.58
N GLU A 62 19.34 -14.80 1.87
CA GLU A 62 19.92 -14.22 3.09
C GLU A 62 19.79 -12.69 3.07
N LYS A 63 20.07 -12.07 1.92
CA LYS A 63 19.89 -10.62 1.74
C LYS A 63 18.42 -10.21 1.89
N ALA A 64 17.50 -10.99 1.34
CA ALA A 64 16.06 -10.75 1.46
C ALA A 64 15.60 -10.83 2.93
N SER A 65 16.10 -11.82 3.69
CA SER A 65 15.81 -11.93 5.12
C SER A 65 16.39 -10.76 5.92
N ALA A 66 17.59 -10.32 5.61
CA ALA A 66 18.20 -9.15 6.24
C ALA A 66 17.45 -7.85 5.91
N LEU A 67 16.90 -7.73 4.70
CA LEU A 67 16.03 -6.61 4.29
C LEU A 67 14.76 -6.57 5.14
N VAL A 68 14.06 -7.69 5.29
CA VAL A 68 12.85 -7.79 6.13
C VAL A 68 13.17 -7.40 7.57
N GLN A 69 14.26 -7.90 8.13
CA GLN A 69 14.67 -7.57 9.48
C GLN A 69 14.97 -6.08 9.67
N ALA A 70 15.56 -5.44 8.66
CA ALA A 70 15.79 -4.00 8.68
C ALA A 70 14.48 -3.19 8.60
N VAL A 71 13.50 -3.62 7.81
CA VAL A 71 12.16 -3.01 7.74
C VAL A 71 11.44 -3.14 9.08
N GLU A 72 11.52 -4.29 9.75
CA GLU A 72 10.96 -4.48 11.10
C GLU A 72 11.59 -3.54 12.13
N THR A 73 12.92 -3.42 12.12
CA THR A 73 13.62 -2.50 13.02
C THR A 73 13.21 -1.04 12.80
N LEU A 74 12.96 -0.64 11.54
CA LEU A 74 12.44 0.69 11.23
C LEU A 74 11.01 0.86 11.74
N ARG A 75 10.17 -0.16 11.61
CA ARG A 75 8.80 -0.16 12.12
C ARG A 75 8.74 -0.01 13.63
N GLU A 76 9.62 -0.67 14.37
CA GLU A 76 9.75 -0.50 15.83
C GLU A 76 10.08 0.95 16.23
N THR A 77 10.76 1.70 15.37
CA THR A 77 11.14 3.09 15.62
C THR A 77 10.05 4.08 15.20
N ASP A 78 9.42 3.85 14.07
CA ASP A 78 8.35 4.68 13.49
C ASP A 78 7.40 3.80 12.69
N ASP A 79 6.21 3.58 13.21
CA ASP A 79 5.15 2.79 12.58
C ASP A 79 4.02 3.64 11.96
N ASP A 80 4.12 4.98 12.02
CA ASP A 80 3.14 5.90 11.43
C ASP A 80 3.29 6.02 9.90
N TRP A 81 3.04 4.92 9.20
CA TRP A 81 2.99 4.82 7.74
C TRP A 81 2.18 3.58 7.32
N TYR A 82 1.68 3.56 6.09
CA TYR A 82 0.81 2.48 5.59
C TYR A 82 1.38 1.76 4.38
N ILE A 83 2.02 2.48 3.45
CA ILE A 83 2.56 1.91 2.21
C ILE A 83 4.08 1.85 2.30
N LEU A 84 4.63 0.67 1.99
CA LEU A 84 6.06 0.43 1.84
C LEU A 84 6.43 0.42 0.36
N LEU A 85 7.47 1.17 0.02
CA LEU A 85 8.21 1.10 -1.23
C LEU A 85 9.68 0.84 -0.93
N THR A 86 10.40 0.15 -1.81
CA THR A 86 11.83 -0.13 -1.63
C THR A 86 12.59 0.01 -2.95
N ASP A 87 13.86 0.33 -2.87
CA ASP A 87 14.76 0.34 -4.02
C ASP A 87 15.27 -1.05 -4.42
N GLN A 88 14.89 -2.09 -3.65
CA GLN A 88 15.22 -3.48 -3.92
C GLN A 88 14.15 -4.12 -4.80
N ASP A 89 14.57 -4.71 -5.91
CA ASP A 89 13.71 -5.23 -6.99
C ASP A 89 14.01 -6.68 -7.38
N GLY A 90 14.93 -7.33 -6.68
CA GLY A 90 15.22 -8.74 -6.89
C GLY A 90 14.07 -9.64 -6.45
N ASP A 91 13.80 -10.73 -7.17
CA ASP A 91 12.69 -11.65 -6.93
C ASP A 91 12.59 -12.13 -5.49
N GLU A 92 13.70 -12.49 -4.86
CA GLU A 92 13.71 -12.97 -3.47
C GLU A 92 13.40 -11.83 -2.48
N ALA A 93 13.84 -10.61 -2.76
CA ALA A 93 13.50 -9.44 -1.96
C ALA A 93 11.99 -9.11 -2.07
N VAL A 94 11.45 -9.14 -3.28
CA VAL A 94 10.01 -8.91 -3.52
C VAL A 94 9.17 -9.98 -2.80
N LYS A 95 9.49 -11.27 -2.96
CA LYS A 95 8.78 -12.37 -2.27
C LYS A 95 8.83 -12.24 -0.75
N ALA A 96 10.00 -11.91 -0.21
CA ALA A 96 10.18 -11.77 1.24
C ALA A 96 9.38 -10.58 1.79
N LEU A 97 9.34 -9.46 1.09
CA LEU A 97 8.54 -8.29 1.48
C LEU A 97 7.03 -8.52 1.29
N CYS A 98 6.63 -9.30 0.30
CA CYS A 98 5.24 -9.75 0.16
C CYS A 98 4.81 -10.60 1.37
N ALA A 99 5.64 -11.56 1.77
CA ALA A 99 5.37 -12.38 2.95
C ALA A 99 5.39 -11.55 4.25
N TRP A 100 6.31 -10.59 4.35
CA TRP A 100 6.35 -9.67 5.47
C TRP A 100 5.09 -8.81 5.57
N ALA A 101 4.63 -8.22 4.46
CA ALA A 101 3.41 -7.40 4.45
C ALA A 101 2.19 -8.21 4.89
N GLU A 102 2.06 -9.46 4.43
CA GLU A 102 1.00 -10.38 4.88
C GLU A 102 1.06 -10.64 6.39
N ALA A 103 2.25 -10.80 6.95
CA ALA A 103 2.45 -11.00 8.37
C ALA A 103 2.13 -9.77 9.24
N THR A 104 1.90 -8.59 8.63
CA THR A 104 1.39 -7.41 9.35
C THR A 104 -0.12 -7.45 9.59
N GLU A 105 -0.86 -8.39 8.98
CA GLU A 105 -2.28 -8.59 9.27
C GLU A 105 -2.42 -9.16 10.69
N PRO A 106 -3.14 -8.48 11.59
CA PRO A 106 -3.26 -8.94 12.97
C PRO A 106 -4.07 -10.25 13.04
N THR A 107 -3.60 -11.16 13.87
CA THR A 107 -4.32 -12.39 14.20
C THR A 107 -5.54 -12.08 15.08
N GLU A 108 -6.50 -13.01 15.16
CA GLU A 108 -7.64 -12.88 16.08
C GLU A 108 -7.21 -12.73 17.53
N ALA A 109 -6.08 -13.35 17.93
CA ALA A 109 -5.54 -13.25 19.28
C ALA A 109 -4.99 -11.84 19.58
N GLU A 110 -4.25 -11.24 18.65
CA GLU A 110 -3.72 -9.88 18.74
C GLU A 110 -4.85 -8.85 18.77
N LEU A 111 -5.85 -9.02 17.90
CA LEU A 111 -7.07 -8.19 17.94
C LEU A 111 -7.79 -8.31 19.28
N GLY A 112 -7.89 -9.51 19.83
CA GLY A 112 -8.49 -9.77 21.14
C GLY A 112 -7.68 -9.22 22.31
N ALA A 113 -6.36 -9.10 22.17
CA ALA A 113 -5.47 -8.49 23.16
C ALA A 113 -5.49 -6.96 23.14
N GLY A 114 -6.10 -6.35 22.10
CA GLY A 114 -6.17 -4.90 21.95
C GLY A 114 -4.86 -4.28 21.44
N GLU A 115 -4.05 -5.06 20.74
CA GLU A 115 -2.81 -4.56 20.14
C GLU A 115 -3.07 -3.51 19.05
N GLU A 116 -2.09 -2.65 18.81
CA GLU A 116 -2.18 -1.60 17.81
C GLU A 116 -2.31 -2.17 16.38
N ASP A 117 -2.85 -1.37 15.47
CA ASP A 117 -3.02 -1.76 14.08
C ASP A 117 -1.72 -1.47 13.30
N HIS A 118 -0.99 -2.52 13.02
CA HIS A 118 0.29 -2.47 12.33
C HIS A 118 0.19 -2.84 10.84
N ARG A 119 -1.03 -2.90 10.27
CA ARG A 119 -1.24 -3.28 8.87
C ARG A 119 -0.48 -2.40 7.91
N LYS A 120 0.22 -3.03 6.98
CA LYS A 120 0.97 -2.37 5.91
C LYS A 120 0.56 -2.92 4.55
N LEU A 121 0.74 -2.12 3.50
CA LEU A 121 0.71 -2.58 2.12
C LEU A 121 2.11 -2.43 1.52
N TYR A 122 2.56 -3.45 0.82
CA TYR A 122 3.80 -3.42 0.07
C TYR A 122 3.51 -3.26 -1.42
N PHE A 123 4.13 -2.25 -2.03
CA PHE A 123 4.16 -2.09 -3.48
C PHE A 123 5.55 -2.43 -3.98
N GLY A 124 5.65 -3.48 -4.76
CA GLY A 124 6.89 -3.96 -5.36
C GLY A 124 6.85 -3.93 -6.87
N ARG A 125 8.01 -3.86 -7.48
CA ARG A 125 8.16 -4.00 -8.93
C ARG A 125 8.94 -5.26 -9.27
N THR A 126 8.72 -5.77 -10.47
CA THR A 126 9.45 -6.91 -11.00
C THR A 126 9.69 -6.78 -12.50
N GLN A 127 10.78 -7.33 -12.99
CA GLN A 127 11.05 -7.56 -14.39
C GLN A 127 10.85 -9.04 -14.78
N ASN A 128 10.53 -9.89 -13.81
CA ASN A 128 10.30 -11.29 -14.01
C ASN A 128 8.85 -11.57 -14.38
N LYS A 129 8.60 -11.93 -15.64
CA LYS A 129 7.27 -12.28 -16.16
C LYS A 129 6.65 -13.54 -15.53
N SER A 130 7.45 -14.30 -14.78
CA SER A 130 7.04 -15.54 -14.12
C SER A 130 7.05 -15.43 -12.59
N LEU A 131 7.19 -14.23 -12.04
CA LEU A 131 7.11 -14.03 -10.60
C LEU A 131 5.71 -14.39 -10.12
N ALA A 132 5.61 -15.34 -9.20
CA ALA A 132 4.38 -15.74 -8.57
C ALA A 132 4.43 -15.44 -7.08
N VAL A 133 3.50 -14.64 -6.62
CA VAL A 133 3.22 -14.31 -5.22
C VAL A 133 1.70 -14.30 -5.02
N THR A 134 1.23 -14.63 -3.84
CA THR A 134 -0.20 -14.75 -3.54
C THR A 134 -0.60 -14.04 -2.26
N ASN A 135 0.21 -13.07 -1.84
CA ASN A 135 0.02 -12.37 -0.58
C ASN A 135 -0.98 -11.23 -0.75
N ARG A 136 -2.01 -11.22 0.07
CA ARG A 136 -3.13 -10.27 0.04
C ARG A 136 -2.70 -8.82 0.22
N ARG A 137 -1.66 -8.58 1.05
CA ARG A 137 -1.21 -7.23 1.38
C ARG A 137 -0.08 -6.73 0.48
N SER A 138 0.04 -7.30 -0.71
CA SER A 138 1.12 -6.99 -1.64
C SER A 138 0.59 -6.70 -3.03
N ILE A 139 1.13 -5.68 -3.63
CA ILE A 139 0.81 -5.24 -4.98
C ILE A 139 2.11 -5.27 -5.78
N VAL A 140 2.17 -6.12 -6.81
CA VAL A 140 3.34 -6.21 -7.68
C VAL A 140 3.00 -5.65 -9.04
N ILE A 141 3.89 -4.82 -9.57
CA ILE A 141 3.76 -4.25 -10.90
C ILE A 141 4.97 -4.63 -11.77
N TYR A 142 4.70 -5.12 -12.96
CA TYR A 142 5.72 -5.45 -13.96
C TYR A 142 6.15 -4.19 -14.74
N GLY A 143 7.46 -4.03 -14.92
CA GLY A 143 8.07 -3.07 -15.81
C GLY A 143 9.38 -3.64 -16.35
N ASP A 144 9.72 -3.35 -17.59
CA ASP A 144 10.88 -3.89 -18.28
C ASP A 144 12.04 -2.90 -18.43
N GLN A 145 11.91 -1.71 -17.85
CA GLN A 145 12.94 -0.66 -17.91
C GLN A 145 13.68 -0.53 -16.57
N ASP A 146 14.99 -0.58 -16.60
CA ASP A 146 15.83 -0.57 -15.39
C ASP A 146 15.76 0.73 -14.58
N GLU A 147 15.51 1.86 -15.23
CA GLU A 147 15.51 3.18 -14.61
C GLU A 147 14.09 3.70 -14.31
N GLU A 148 13.06 2.91 -14.59
CA GLU A 148 11.68 3.23 -14.27
C GLU A 148 11.27 2.60 -12.94
N TYR A 149 10.40 3.30 -12.23
CA TYR A 149 9.89 2.88 -10.93
C TYR A 149 8.36 2.82 -10.96
N PRO A 150 7.79 1.78 -11.61
CA PRO A 150 6.35 1.68 -11.80
C PRO A 150 5.58 1.55 -10.49
N ASP A 151 6.15 0.93 -9.46
CA ASP A 151 5.62 0.87 -8.12
C ASP A 151 5.46 2.26 -7.50
N ALA A 152 6.50 3.08 -7.53
CA ALA A 152 6.48 4.44 -7.01
C ALA A 152 5.56 5.36 -7.81
N ALA A 153 5.59 5.28 -9.15
CA ALA A 153 4.71 6.05 -10.01
C ALA A 153 3.22 5.70 -9.78
N TYR A 154 2.92 4.42 -9.60
CA TYR A 154 1.56 3.94 -9.35
C TYR A 154 1.04 4.42 -8.00
N VAL A 155 1.83 4.31 -6.94
CA VAL A 155 1.50 4.86 -5.62
C VAL A 155 1.36 6.39 -5.67
N GLY A 156 2.26 7.09 -6.36
CA GLY A 156 2.18 8.54 -6.53
C GLY A 156 0.91 9.01 -7.24
N ASN A 157 0.43 8.21 -8.20
CA ASN A 157 -0.76 8.52 -8.99
C ASN A 157 -2.08 8.29 -8.23
N VAL A 158 -2.14 7.28 -7.37
CA VAL A 158 -3.40 6.84 -6.74
C VAL A 158 -3.38 6.95 -5.21
N GLY A 159 -2.24 6.69 -4.58
CA GLY A 159 -2.11 6.64 -3.11
C GLY A 159 -2.53 7.90 -2.34
N PRO A 160 -2.43 9.13 -2.89
CA PRO A 160 -2.91 10.34 -2.23
C PRO A 160 -4.42 10.46 -2.08
N PHE A 161 -5.18 9.66 -2.79
CA PHE A 161 -6.65 9.69 -2.73
C PHE A 161 -7.18 8.80 -1.61
N TYR A 162 -8.33 9.18 -1.09
CA TYR A 162 -9.03 8.33 -0.12
C TYR A 162 -9.54 7.05 -0.79
N PRO A 163 -9.57 5.91 -0.08
CA PRO A 163 -10.00 4.63 -0.64
C PRO A 163 -11.37 4.67 -1.32
N GLU A 164 -12.31 5.43 -0.76
CA GLU A 164 -13.67 5.60 -1.28
C GLU A 164 -13.76 6.43 -2.57
N SER A 165 -12.74 7.20 -2.88
CA SER A 165 -12.80 8.17 -3.99
C SER A 165 -12.13 7.67 -5.26
N VAL A 166 -11.47 6.52 -5.23
CA VAL A 166 -10.63 6.06 -6.32
C VAL A 166 -10.59 4.54 -6.43
N THR A 167 -10.60 4.02 -7.66
CA THR A 167 -10.21 2.64 -7.95
C THR A 167 -8.78 2.61 -8.47
N TRP A 168 -8.07 1.53 -8.29
CA TRP A 168 -6.69 1.39 -8.76
C TRP A 168 -6.61 0.95 -10.24
N LYS A 169 -7.61 0.29 -10.75
CA LYS A 169 -7.72 -0.06 -12.17
C LYS A 169 -7.87 1.17 -13.07
N PHE A 170 -7.40 1.07 -14.32
CA PHE A 170 -7.48 2.13 -15.33
C PHE A 170 -6.72 3.42 -15.00
N LYS A 171 -5.73 3.34 -14.15
CA LYS A 171 -4.88 4.50 -13.82
C LYS A 171 -3.75 4.66 -14.84
N ARG A 172 -3.25 5.88 -14.96
CA ARG A 172 -2.28 6.28 -15.96
C ARG A 172 -1.11 6.99 -15.30
N PRO A 173 -0.22 6.24 -14.62
CA PRO A 173 0.99 6.81 -14.06
C PRO A 173 1.84 7.45 -15.16
N GLN A 174 2.41 8.61 -14.86
CA GLN A 174 3.27 9.34 -15.79
C GLN A 174 4.71 8.83 -15.71
N GLY A 175 5.47 9.00 -16.81
CA GLY A 175 6.91 8.68 -16.84
C GLY A 175 7.23 7.19 -16.93
N LEU A 176 6.27 6.38 -17.36
CA LEU A 176 6.46 4.94 -17.55
C LEU A 176 6.31 4.56 -19.02
N THR A 177 7.08 3.57 -19.44
CA THR A 177 7.00 2.96 -20.76
C THR A 177 6.08 1.74 -20.71
N VAL A 178 5.22 1.60 -21.71
CA VAL A 178 4.39 0.39 -21.84
C VAL A 178 5.29 -0.77 -22.26
N PRO A 179 5.36 -1.86 -21.47
CA PRO A 179 6.24 -2.98 -21.78
C PRO A 179 5.80 -3.70 -23.06
N ASP A 180 6.79 -4.16 -23.83
CA ASP A 180 6.54 -4.98 -25.02
C ASP A 180 6.28 -6.43 -24.61
N LEU A 181 5.00 -6.78 -24.52
CA LEU A 181 4.52 -8.08 -24.09
C LEU A 181 3.71 -8.77 -25.18
N THR A 182 4.00 -10.02 -25.40
CA THR A 182 3.14 -10.91 -26.22
C THR A 182 1.81 -11.17 -25.48
N ASN A 183 0.80 -11.63 -26.20
CA ASN A 183 -0.48 -11.99 -25.57
C ASN A 183 -0.31 -13.06 -24.49
N ALA A 184 0.50 -14.09 -24.75
CA ALA A 184 0.75 -15.15 -23.77
C ALA A 184 1.43 -14.63 -22.49
N GLU A 185 2.34 -13.66 -22.61
CA GLU A 185 2.98 -13.04 -21.45
C GLU A 185 2.01 -12.14 -20.66
N ARG A 186 1.12 -11.43 -21.35
CA ARG A 186 0.04 -10.67 -20.69
C ARG A 186 -0.90 -11.59 -19.92
N ASP A 187 -1.35 -12.67 -20.57
CA ASP A 187 -2.21 -13.66 -19.94
C ASP A 187 -1.53 -14.27 -18.71
N ALA A 188 -0.25 -14.59 -18.78
CA ALA A 188 0.51 -15.12 -17.66
C ALA A 188 0.64 -14.12 -16.49
N LEU A 189 0.88 -12.83 -16.77
CA LEU A 189 0.92 -11.79 -15.76
C LEU A 189 -0.46 -11.56 -15.12
N GLU A 190 -1.54 -11.59 -15.92
CA GLU A 190 -2.91 -11.51 -15.42
C GLU A 190 -3.26 -12.70 -14.52
N GLU A 191 -2.88 -13.92 -14.90
CA GLU A 191 -3.11 -15.14 -14.13
C GLU A 191 -2.31 -15.16 -12.81
N ALA A 192 -1.12 -14.51 -12.81
CA ALA A 192 -0.29 -14.33 -11.62
C ALA A 192 -0.68 -13.12 -10.77
N ASN A 193 -1.77 -12.39 -11.08
CA ASN A 193 -2.20 -11.15 -10.42
C ASN A 193 -1.11 -10.06 -10.38
N VAL A 194 -0.23 -10.03 -11.35
CA VAL A 194 0.79 -8.98 -11.51
C VAL A 194 0.20 -7.84 -12.34
N ASN A 195 0.24 -6.64 -11.81
CA ASN A 195 -0.20 -5.44 -12.51
C ASN A 195 0.84 -5.04 -13.58
N PHE A 196 0.41 -4.44 -14.67
CA PHE A 196 1.30 -3.93 -15.72
C PHE A 196 0.62 -2.85 -16.54
N LEU A 197 1.41 -2.01 -17.21
CA LEU A 197 0.88 -1.05 -18.17
C LEU A 197 0.51 -1.77 -19.46
N THR A 198 -0.62 -1.39 -20.03
CA THR A 198 -1.09 -1.91 -21.32
C THR A 198 -1.66 -0.79 -22.18
N VAL A 199 -1.82 -1.06 -23.48
CA VAL A 199 -2.51 -0.17 -24.43
C VAL A 199 -3.74 -0.88 -24.94
N GLU A 200 -4.91 -0.34 -24.65
CA GLU A 200 -6.16 -0.77 -25.26
C GLU A 200 -6.91 0.45 -25.80
N TYR A 201 -7.53 0.32 -26.95
CA TYR A 201 -8.23 1.42 -27.62
C TYR A 201 -7.39 2.70 -27.76
N LYS A 202 -6.08 2.56 -27.98
CA LYS A 202 -5.08 3.67 -28.04
C LYS A 202 -4.98 4.47 -26.73
N ARG A 203 -5.24 3.85 -25.61
CA ARG A 203 -5.11 4.42 -24.27
C ARG A 203 -4.18 3.53 -23.44
N GLU A 204 -3.23 4.17 -22.78
CA GLU A 204 -2.33 3.54 -21.84
C GLU A 204 -2.95 3.56 -20.45
N TYR A 205 -2.86 2.46 -19.73
CA TYR A 205 -3.34 2.36 -18.35
C TYR A 205 -2.78 1.12 -17.65
N VAL A 206 -2.84 1.12 -16.31
CA VAL A 206 -2.52 -0.06 -15.50
C VAL A 206 -3.67 -1.06 -15.59
N LYS A 207 -3.33 -2.28 -16.02
CA LYS A 207 -4.24 -3.43 -16.10
C LYS A 207 -4.49 -3.97 -14.69
N ASN A 208 -5.69 -4.46 -14.46
CA ASN A 208 -6.19 -5.15 -13.25
C ASN A 208 -6.41 -4.25 -12.02
N GLY A 209 -5.40 -3.70 -11.37
CA GLY A 209 -5.53 -2.95 -10.12
C GLY A 209 -5.81 -3.88 -8.93
N VAL A 210 -5.07 -4.98 -8.84
CA VAL A 210 -5.27 -6.07 -7.88
C VAL A 210 -4.06 -6.27 -6.98
N CYS A 211 -4.31 -6.80 -5.78
CA CYS A 211 -3.34 -7.41 -4.91
C CYS A 211 -2.86 -8.75 -5.47
N ALA A 212 -1.79 -9.31 -4.95
CA ALA A 212 -1.21 -10.55 -5.46
C ALA A 212 -2.08 -11.79 -5.24
N ASP A 213 -3.08 -11.75 -4.36
CA ASP A 213 -4.11 -12.78 -4.20
C ASP A 213 -5.29 -12.64 -5.19
N GLY A 214 -5.34 -11.53 -5.95
CA GLY A 214 -6.39 -11.24 -6.91
C GLY A 214 -7.51 -10.34 -6.41
N GLU A 215 -7.54 -9.97 -5.12
CA GLU A 215 -8.49 -9.00 -4.60
C GLU A 215 -8.18 -7.59 -5.14
N PHE A 216 -9.18 -6.74 -5.30
CA PHE A 216 -8.95 -5.37 -5.72
C PHE A 216 -8.27 -4.54 -4.62
N ILE A 217 -7.32 -3.69 -5.01
CA ILE A 217 -6.55 -2.86 -4.06
C ILE A 217 -7.47 -1.91 -3.29
N ASP A 218 -8.46 -1.33 -3.94
CA ASP A 218 -9.45 -0.45 -3.31
C ASP A 218 -10.32 -1.18 -2.29
N VAL A 219 -10.67 -2.44 -2.52
CA VAL A 219 -11.39 -3.28 -1.55
C VAL A 219 -10.51 -3.54 -0.32
N GLN A 220 -9.24 -3.92 -0.52
CA GLN A 220 -8.32 -4.13 0.59
C GLN A 220 -8.11 -2.85 1.42
N MET A 221 -7.87 -1.72 0.76
CA MET A 221 -7.71 -0.43 1.45
C MET A 221 -9.01 0.02 2.13
N GLY A 222 -10.16 -0.24 1.51
CA GLY A 222 -11.47 0.04 2.08
C GLY A 222 -11.73 -0.75 3.37
N ALA A 223 -11.38 -2.02 3.41
CA ALA A 223 -11.49 -2.87 4.59
C ALA A 223 -10.59 -2.35 5.73
N ASP A 224 -9.35 -1.98 5.43
CA ASP A 224 -8.43 -1.39 6.42
C ASP A 224 -8.93 -0.04 6.94
N TYR A 225 -9.49 0.80 6.07
CA TYR A 225 -10.10 2.08 6.44
C TYR A 225 -11.27 1.88 7.43
N ILE A 226 -12.15 0.91 7.16
CA ILE A 226 -13.28 0.59 8.04
C ILE A 226 -12.77 0.11 9.39
N ALA A 227 -11.83 -0.83 9.41
CA ALA A 227 -11.26 -1.38 10.63
C ALA A 227 -10.60 -0.29 11.49
N LYS A 228 -9.85 0.62 10.88
CA LYS A 228 -9.26 1.78 11.55
C LYS A 228 -10.32 2.69 12.16
N ASN A 229 -11.33 3.10 11.39
CA ASN A 229 -12.39 3.97 11.88
C ASN A 229 -13.20 3.33 13.03
N MET A 230 -13.45 2.02 12.97
CA MET A 230 -14.10 1.30 14.07
C MET A 230 -13.29 1.39 15.36
N ARG A 231 -11.98 1.16 15.28
CA ARG A 231 -11.10 1.27 16.44
C ARG A 231 -11.06 2.68 17.00
N GLU A 232 -10.86 3.69 16.16
CA GLU A 232 -10.85 5.10 16.57
C GLU A 232 -12.14 5.46 17.30
N ASN A 233 -13.30 5.13 16.73
CA ASN A 233 -14.61 5.39 17.37
C ASN A 233 -14.76 4.67 18.72
N LEU A 234 -14.26 3.43 18.82
CA LEU A 234 -14.32 2.69 20.09
C LEU A 234 -13.40 3.31 21.14
N TYR A 235 -12.19 3.70 20.77
CA TYR A 235 -11.27 4.40 21.66
C TYR A 235 -11.87 5.70 22.16
N ASP A 236 -12.48 6.51 21.30
CA ASP A 236 -13.15 7.76 21.68
C ASP A 236 -14.27 7.50 22.70
N ILE A 237 -15.09 6.46 22.50
CA ILE A 237 -16.14 6.10 23.46
C ILE A 237 -15.56 5.74 24.83
N PHE A 238 -14.46 4.98 24.88
CA PHE A 238 -13.84 4.61 26.15
C PHE A 238 -13.10 5.78 26.82
N LEU A 239 -12.56 6.72 26.04
CA LEU A 239 -11.90 7.92 26.58
C LEU A 239 -12.91 8.95 27.10
N GLU A 240 -14.03 9.11 26.42
CA GLU A 240 -15.05 10.10 26.79
C GLU A 240 -15.93 9.64 27.97
N ASN A 241 -16.04 8.34 28.21
CA ASN A 241 -16.88 7.78 29.26
C ASN A 241 -16.03 7.21 30.39
N PRO A 242 -16.09 7.78 31.61
CA PRO A 242 -15.30 7.29 32.75
C PRO A 242 -15.57 5.82 33.12
N THR A 243 -16.82 5.37 32.86
CA THR A 243 -17.21 3.96 33.05
C THR A 243 -18.28 3.60 32.04
N ILE A 244 -18.18 2.40 31.48
CA ILE A 244 -19.20 1.79 30.64
C ILE A 244 -19.68 0.54 31.36
N GLY A 245 -20.93 0.55 31.83
CA GLY A 245 -21.52 -0.56 32.59
C GLY A 245 -21.85 -1.75 31.69
N TYR A 246 -21.75 -2.97 32.22
CA TYR A 246 -22.26 -4.19 31.59
C TYR A 246 -23.80 -4.23 31.64
N THR A 247 -24.42 -3.33 30.91
CA THR A 247 -25.87 -3.15 30.78
C THR A 247 -26.24 -3.00 29.31
N ASP A 248 -27.52 -3.15 28.98
CA ASP A 248 -28.00 -2.95 27.61
C ASP A 248 -27.64 -1.55 27.07
N ALA A 249 -27.66 -0.54 27.91
CA ALA A 249 -27.25 0.82 27.56
C ALA A 249 -25.73 0.89 27.25
N GLY A 250 -24.89 0.20 28.03
CA GLY A 250 -23.47 0.16 27.80
C GLY A 250 -23.11 -0.62 26.50
N PHE A 251 -23.78 -1.74 26.27
CA PHE A 251 -23.63 -2.48 24.99
C PHE A 251 -24.12 -1.67 23.80
N ALA A 252 -25.24 -0.96 23.92
CA ALA A 252 -25.74 -0.09 22.85
C ALA A 252 -24.78 1.06 22.53
N LEU A 253 -24.10 1.63 23.54
CA LEU A 253 -23.09 2.66 23.34
C LEU A 253 -21.89 2.14 22.53
N VAL A 254 -21.35 0.99 22.89
CA VAL A 254 -20.25 0.36 22.16
C VAL A 254 -20.67 0.00 20.73
N ALA A 255 -21.85 -0.59 20.57
CA ALA A 255 -22.39 -0.92 19.24
C ALA A 255 -22.57 0.33 18.36
N ALA A 256 -22.98 1.46 18.94
CA ALA A 256 -23.13 2.71 18.20
C ALA A 256 -21.80 3.19 17.59
N GLY A 257 -20.66 2.97 18.25
CA GLY A 257 -19.33 3.28 17.69
C GLY A 257 -19.01 2.46 16.44
N VAL A 258 -19.33 1.17 16.48
CA VAL A 258 -19.16 0.27 15.33
C VAL A 258 -20.08 0.66 14.19
N PHE A 259 -21.37 0.87 14.47
CA PHE A 259 -22.34 1.28 13.45
C PHE A 259 -22.03 2.65 12.85
N SER A 260 -21.46 3.58 13.62
CA SER A 260 -21.01 4.87 13.11
C SER A 260 -19.96 4.71 12.03
N ALA A 261 -18.97 3.82 12.21
CA ALA A 261 -17.95 3.53 11.20
C ALA A 261 -18.54 2.85 9.96
N LEU A 262 -19.45 1.89 10.15
CA LEU A 262 -20.11 1.19 9.03
C LEU A 262 -21.01 2.12 8.22
N ASN A 263 -21.82 2.97 8.89
CA ASN A 263 -22.65 3.96 8.22
C ASN A 263 -21.80 4.93 7.40
N ARG A 264 -20.70 5.41 7.98
CA ARG A 264 -19.74 6.25 7.24
C ARG A 264 -19.19 5.55 6.02
N ALA A 265 -18.82 4.28 6.12
CA ALA A 265 -18.32 3.51 4.99
C ALA A 265 -19.41 3.31 3.90
N THR A 266 -20.67 3.20 4.31
CA THR A 266 -21.83 3.15 3.40
C THR A 266 -22.05 4.49 2.71
N ASP A 267 -22.03 5.59 3.45
CA ASP A 267 -22.20 6.95 2.92
C ASP A 267 -21.08 7.30 1.91
N LEU A 268 -19.88 6.78 2.12
CA LEU A 268 -18.73 6.93 1.22
C LEU A 268 -18.74 5.95 0.04
N GLY A 269 -19.65 4.98 0.02
CA GLY A 269 -19.77 4.00 -1.06
C GLY A 269 -18.74 2.84 -1.00
N ILE A 270 -18.01 2.69 0.11
CA ILE A 270 -17.10 1.54 0.34
C ILE A 270 -17.93 0.27 0.54
N ILE A 271 -19.05 0.37 1.28
CA ILE A 271 -20.01 -0.72 1.47
C ILE A 271 -21.26 -0.41 0.68
N ALA A 272 -21.70 -1.34 -0.15
CA ALA A 272 -23.01 -1.25 -0.81
C ALA A 272 -24.12 -1.58 0.21
N LEU A 273 -25.21 -0.81 0.19
CA LEU A 273 -26.44 -1.19 0.86
C LEU A 273 -27.03 -2.43 0.16
N ASP A 274 -27.42 -3.41 0.94
CA ASP A 274 -28.19 -4.53 0.41
C ASP A 274 -29.61 -4.06 0.07
N PRO A 275 -30.03 -4.08 -1.22
CA PRO A 275 -31.36 -3.63 -1.63
C PRO A 275 -32.50 -4.45 -0.98
N GLU A 276 -32.20 -5.66 -0.50
CA GLU A 276 -33.19 -6.51 0.18
C GLU A 276 -33.35 -6.16 1.66
N SER A 277 -32.40 -5.43 2.27
CA SER A 277 -32.47 -5.04 3.67
C SER A 277 -33.42 -3.85 3.93
N GLU A 278 -33.84 -3.13 2.90
CA GLU A 278 -34.81 -2.03 3.02
C GLU A 278 -36.29 -2.47 3.13
N GLN A 279 -36.55 -3.79 3.16
CA GLN A 279 -37.90 -4.37 3.21
C GLN A 279 -38.25 -4.97 4.59
N GLY A 280 -37.49 -4.64 5.66
CA GLY A 280 -37.75 -5.13 7.02
C GLY A 280 -38.19 -4.05 7.99
#